data_a9491ae20062ac089b17f9cfa6b528fb
#
_entry.id   a9491ae20062ac089b17f9cfa6b528fb
#
_cell.length_a   1.000
_cell.length_b   1.000
_cell.length_c   1.000
_cell.angle_alpha   90.00
_cell.angle_beta   90.00
_cell.angle_gamma   90.00
#
_symmetry.space_group_name_H-M   'P 1'
#
loop_
_entity.id
_entity.type
_entity.pdbx_description
1 polymer ?
#
loop_
_entity_poly.entity_id
_entity_poly.type
_entity_poly.pdbx_seq_one_letter_code
_entity_poly.pdbx_strand_id
1 'polypeptide(L)'
;MMNTQKKSSNLGDWAFLNVTRLFAILTLLILLGILASLVYGALPSLQKFGLAFLWSSEWNPPMENFGAKVHIYGTVATSLIALIIAVPVSFGIALFLTELSPLWLRRPLGIAIELLAGIPSIVYGMWGLLVFAPIFGQYIQPFLTATLGRLPLIGNLFQGVPIGIGILSAGVILSIMIIPFIAAVMRDVFEVTPAILKESAYAVGATTWEVVWNVVLPYTKVGVIGGI
;
A
#
# COMPACT_ATOMS: atom_id res chain seq x y z
N MET A 1 -49.77 -22.00 9.83
CA MET A 1 -48.88 -23.07 10.32
C MET A 1 -47.47 -22.67 9.95
N MET A 2 -46.74 -21.99 10.85
CA MET A 2 -45.33 -21.61 10.68
C MET A 2 -44.49 -22.85 11.00
N ASN A 3 -43.86 -23.40 9.97
CA ASN A 3 -42.95 -24.53 10.08
C ASN A 3 -41.60 -24.02 10.58
N THR A 4 -41.35 -24.06 11.88
CA THR A 4 -40.05 -23.79 12.48
C THR A 4 -39.09 -24.92 12.11
N GLN A 5 -38.32 -24.74 11.05
CA GLN A 5 -37.21 -25.62 10.73
C GLN A 5 -36.22 -25.60 11.92
N LYS A 6 -36.24 -26.70 12.68
CA LYS A 6 -35.29 -26.99 13.75
C LYS A 6 -33.90 -27.11 13.09
N LYS A 7 -33.09 -26.06 13.23
CA LYS A 7 -31.72 -26.03 12.76
C LYS A 7 -30.91 -27.10 13.51
N SER A 8 -30.76 -28.29 12.91
CA SER A 8 -29.85 -29.29 13.43
C SER A 8 -28.43 -28.68 13.33
N SER A 9 -27.86 -28.23 14.44
CA SER A 9 -26.47 -27.88 14.52
C SER A 9 -25.68 -29.17 14.32
N ASN A 10 -25.19 -29.40 13.09
CA ASN A 10 -24.32 -30.53 12.81
C ASN A 10 -23.03 -30.34 13.64
N LEU A 11 -22.54 -31.41 14.23
CA LEU A 11 -21.24 -31.45 14.95
C LEU A 11 -20.14 -30.80 14.12
N GLY A 12 -20.21 -30.92 12.79
CA GLY A 12 -19.30 -30.25 11.85
C GLY A 12 -19.33 -28.72 11.91
N ASP A 13 -20.55 -28.12 11.97
CA ASP A 13 -20.70 -26.66 12.05
C ASP A 13 -20.15 -26.13 13.37
N TRP A 14 -20.43 -26.86 14.47
CA TRP A 14 -19.90 -26.52 15.79
C TRP A 14 -18.35 -26.61 15.82
N ALA A 15 -17.79 -27.70 15.30
CA ALA A 15 -16.35 -27.90 15.23
C ALA A 15 -15.68 -26.82 14.38
N PHE A 16 -16.22 -26.54 13.19
CA PHE A 16 -15.73 -25.49 12.30
C PHE A 16 -15.72 -24.12 12.98
N LEU A 17 -16.80 -23.77 13.65
CA LEU A 17 -16.94 -22.48 14.33
C LEU A 17 -15.93 -22.34 15.48
N ASN A 18 -15.70 -23.40 16.26
CA ASN A 18 -14.72 -23.37 17.34
C ASN A 18 -13.27 -23.34 16.84
N VAL A 19 -12.96 -24.08 15.77
CA VAL A 19 -11.65 -24.04 15.12
C VAL A 19 -11.37 -22.65 14.57
N THR A 20 -12.34 -22.04 13.86
CA THR A 20 -12.19 -20.67 13.34
C THR A 20 -11.98 -19.66 14.47
N ARG A 21 -12.73 -19.77 15.56
CA ARG A 21 -12.55 -18.90 16.74
C ARG A 21 -11.18 -19.09 17.38
N LEU A 22 -10.71 -20.34 17.50
CA LEU A 22 -9.38 -20.64 18.04
C LEU A 22 -8.29 -19.94 17.20
N PHE A 23 -8.33 -20.08 15.88
CA PHE A 23 -7.35 -19.42 15.01
C PHE A 23 -7.46 -17.90 15.04
N ALA A 24 -8.66 -17.33 15.14
CA ALA A 24 -8.85 -15.89 15.29
C ALA A 24 -8.23 -15.38 16.61
N ILE A 25 -8.45 -16.09 17.71
CA ILE A 25 -7.84 -15.76 19.02
C ILE A 25 -6.32 -15.92 18.96
N LEU A 26 -5.82 -17.00 18.35
CA LEU A 26 -4.37 -17.23 18.19
C LEU A 26 -3.72 -16.10 17.40
N THR A 27 -4.32 -15.67 16.29
CA THR A 27 -3.84 -14.54 15.49
C THR A 27 -3.78 -13.26 16.33
N LEU A 28 -4.84 -12.98 17.10
CA LEU A 28 -4.87 -11.82 18.00
C LEU A 28 -3.76 -11.89 19.07
N LEU A 29 -3.56 -13.06 19.68
CA LEU A 29 -2.51 -13.26 20.68
C LEU A 29 -1.10 -13.09 20.09
N ILE A 30 -0.87 -13.58 18.86
CA ILE A 30 0.40 -13.37 18.16
C ILE A 30 0.64 -11.87 17.91
N LEU A 31 -0.37 -11.14 17.43
CA LEU A 31 -0.26 -9.70 17.19
C LEU A 31 0.01 -8.93 18.49
N LEU A 32 -0.68 -9.26 19.57
CA LEU A 32 -0.43 -8.68 20.90
C LEU A 32 0.97 -9.03 21.41
N GLY A 33 1.43 -10.26 21.17
CA GLY A 33 2.79 -10.70 21.53
C GLY A 33 3.87 -9.93 20.77
N ILE A 34 3.68 -9.68 19.48
CA ILE A 34 4.57 -8.85 18.67
C ILE A 34 4.59 -7.42 19.22
N LEU A 35 3.43 -6.83 19.48
CA LEU A 35 3.34 -5.48 20.04
C LEU A 35 4.04 -5.37 21.40
N ALA A 36 3.80 -6.33 22.29
CA ALA A 36 4.45 -6.38 23.59
C ALA A 36 5.97 -6.50 23.48
N SER A 37 6.45 -7.35 22.55
CA SER A 37 7.87 -7.51 22.27
C SER A 37 8.51 -6.22 21.75
N LEU A 38 7.84 -5.50 20.85
CA LEU A 38 8.31 -4.21 20.35
C LEU A 38 8.37 -3.14 21.44
N VAL A 39 7.33 -3.05 22.27
CA VAL A 39 7.30 -2.13 23.42
C VAL A 39 8.43 -2.47 24.40
N TYR A 40 8.60 -3.74 24.75
CA TYR A 40 9.67 -4.18 25.64
C TYR A 40 11.06 -3.86 25.08
N GLY A 41 11.28 -4.08 23.77
CA GLY A 41 12.52 -3.72 23.09
C GLY A 41 12.78 -2.22 23.01
N ALA A 42 11.73 -1.39 23.00
CA ALA A 42 11.84 0.08 23.01
C ALA A 42 12.09 0.68 24.41
N LEU A 43 11.79 -0.07 25.49
CA LEU A 43 11.91 0.45 26.88
C LEU A 43 13.27 1.05 27.22
N PRO A 44 14.43 0.44 26.87
CA PRO A 44 15.73 1.03 27.18
C PRO A 44 15.92 2.43 26.58
N SER A 45 15.48 2.61 25.33
CA SER A 45 15.56 3.91 24.65
C SER A 45 14.63 4.95 25.29
N LEU A 46 13.41 4.54 25.64
CA LEU A 46 12.43 5.41 26.29
C LEU A 46 12.85 5.78 27.71
N GLN A 47 13.49 4.86 28.45
CA GLN A 47 14.01 5.14 29.79
C GLN A 47 15.22 6.08 29.75
N LYS A 48 16.13 5.91 28.77
CA LYS A 48 17.34 6.73 28.65
C LYS A 48 17.04 8.14 28.14
N PHE A 49 16.19 8.27 27.12
CA PHE A 49 15.96 9.53 26.38
C PHE A 49 14.58 10.14 26.65
N GLY A 50 13.67 9.41 27.28
CA GLY A 50 12.30 9.83 27.49
C GLY A 50 11.53 10.05 26.16
N LEU A 51 10.44 10.80 26.23
CA LEU A 51 9.65 11.14 25.03
C LEU A 51 10.38 12.11 24.08
N ALA A 52 11.41 12.82 24.55
CA ALA A 52 12.23 13.70 23.72
C ALA A 52 12.93 12.94 22.58
N PHE A 53 13.15 11.62 22.74
CA PHE A 53 13.67 10.73 21.70
C PHE A 53 12.89 10.83 20.38
N LEU A 54 11.57 10.95 20.44
CA LEU A 54 10.71 11.02 19.25
C LEU A 54 10.92 12.29 18.43
N TRP A 55 11.33 13.38 19.08
CA TRP A 55 11.48 14.70 18.47
C TRP A 55 12.95 15.10 18.22
N SER A 56 13.89 14.36 18.80
CA SER A 56 15.32 14.60 18.59
C SER A 56 15.75 14.10 17.22
N SER A 57 16.55 14.93 16.55
CA SER A 57 17.22 14.58 15.28
C SER A 57 18.69 14.20 15.48
N GLU A 58 19.16 14.17 16.74
CA GLU A 58 20.55 13.83 17.04
C GLU A 58 20.84 12.37 16.73
N TRP A 59 22.02 12.14 16.16
CA TRP A 59 22.57 10.80 15.92
C TRP A 59 24.07 10.85 16.19
N ASN A 60 24.43 10.67 17.46
CA ASN A 60 25.81 10.79 17.92
C ASN A 60 26.24 9.51 18.69
N PRO A 61 26.70 8.47 17.97
CA PRO A 61 27.12 7.22 18.59
C PRO A 61 28.22 7.36 19.66
N PRO A 62 29.27 8.21 19.46
CA PRO A 62 30.32 8.40 20.47
C PRO A 62 29.80 8.94 21.82
N MET A 63 28.77 9.76 21.80
CA MET A 63 28.14 10.30 23.01
C MET A 63 26.88 9.53 23.42
N GLU A 64 26.57 8.45 22.70
CA GLU A 64 25.36 7.64 22.92
C GLU A 64 24.06 8.44 22.89
N ASN A 65 24.02 9.54 22.13
CA ASN A 65 22.81 10.34 21.91
C ASN A 65 22.13 9.94 20.61
N PHE A 66 20.86 9.54 20.72
CA PHE A 66 20.08 9.07 19.60
C PHE A 66 18.69 9.70 19.59
N GLY A 67 18.17 9.92 18.38
CA GLY A 67 16.82 10.44 18.15
C GLY A 67 16.11 9.72 17.03
N ALA A 68 14.79 9.60 17.11
CA ALA A 68 13.96 8.89 16.14
C ALA A 68 13.39 9.78 15.04
N LYS A 69 13.43 11.11 15.18
CA LYS A 69 12.77 12.07 14.28
C LYS A 69 13.12 11.85 12.81
N VAL A 70 14.41 11.65 12.50
CA VAL A 70 14.88 11.47 11.11
C VAL A 70 14.31 10.18 10.51
N HIS A 71 14.27 9.11 11.30
CA HIS A 71 13.74 7.82 10.86
C HIS A 71 12.22 7.87 10.66
N ILE A 72 11.49 8.51 11.57
CA ILE A 72 10.04 8.73 11.47
C ILE A 72 9.74 9.56 10.21
N TYR A 73 10.44 10.68 10.05
CA TYR A 73 10.28 11.54 8.88
C TYR A 73 10.57 10.80 7.57
N GLY A 74 11.69 10.05 7.53
CA GLY A 74 12.07 9.26 6.35
C GLY A 74 10.99 8.26 5.97
N THR A 75 10.48 7.49 6.94
CA THR A 75 9.41 6.50 6.70
C THR A 75 8.12 7.16 6.22
N VAL A 76 7.66 8.21 6.87
CA VAL A 76 6.44 8.92 6.48
C VAL A 76 6.58 9.55 5.10
N ALA A 77 7.70 10.22 4.83
CA ALA A 77 7.93 10.88 3.54
C ALA A 77 8.00 9.87 2.38
N THR A 78 8.77 8.78 2.54
CA THR A 78 8.84 7.73 1.50
C THR A 78 7.50 7.04 1.27
N SER A 79 6.74 6.76 2.33
CA SER A 79 5.41 6.16 2.23
C SER A 79 4.41 7.08 1.52
N LEU A 80 4.41 8.37 1.83
CA LEU A 80 3.55 9.35 1.16
C LEU A 80 3.87 9.45 -0.34
N ILE A 81 5.15 9.54 -0.70
CA ILE A 81 5.56 9.56 -2.11
C ILE A 81 5.11 8.28 -2.81
N ALA A 82 5.31 7.13 -2.17
CA ALA A 82 4.91 5.85 -2.73
C ALA A 82 3.39 5.78 -2.96
N LEU A 83 2.58 6.21 -2.01
CA LEU A 83 1.12 6.22 -2.14
C LEU A 83 0.63 7.21 -3.20
N ILE A 84 1.20 8.40 -3.27
CA ILE A 84 0.85 9.40 -4.29
C ILE A 84 1.05 8.85 -5.72
N ILE A 85 2.06 8.01 -5.92
CA ILE A 85 2.33 7.37 -7.21
C ILE A 85 1.51 6.09 -7.37
N ALA A 86 1.54 5.21 -6.37
CA ALA A 86 0.97 3.87 -6.48
C ALA A 86 -0.56 3.86 -6.56
N VAL A 87 -1.25 4.70 -5.77
CA VAL A 87 -2.72 4.69 -5.71
C VAL A 87 -3.34 5.03 -7.07
N PRO A 88 -2.99 6.15 -7.74
CA PRO A 88 -3.58 6.47 -9.04
C PRO A 88 -3.19 5.46 -10.13
N VAL A 89 -1.96 4.95 -10.12
CA VAL A 89 -1.52 3.93 -11.09
C VAL A 89 -2.28 2.62 -10.89
N SER A 90 -2.37 2.15 -9.65
CA SER A 90 -3.11 0.93 -9.30
C SER A 90 -4.59 1.03 -9.61
N PHE A 91 -5.19 2.20 -9.34
CA PHE A 91 -6.56 2.49 -9.72
C PHE A 91 -6.76 2.40 -11.24
N GLY A 92 -5.87 3.01 -12.02
CA GLY A 92 -5.89 2.92 -13.48
C GLY A 92 -5.77 1.49 -14.00
N ILE A 93 -4.87 0.69 -13.40
CA ILE A 93 -4.70 -0.72 -13.73
C ILE A 93 -5.97 -1.52 -13.42
N ALA A 94 -6.52 -1.36 -12.22
CA ALA A 94 -7.74 -2.06 -11.81
C ALA A 94 -8.93 -1.69 -12.71
N LEU A 95 -9.12 -0.41 -13.00
CA LEU A 95 -10.15 0.08 -13.91
C LEU A 95 -9.97 -0.47 -15.32
N PHE A 96 -8.74 -0.47 -15.83
CA PHE A 96 -8.46 -1.07 -17.14
C PHE A 96 -8.86 -2.54 -17.18
N LEU A 97 -8.48 -3.31 -16.15
CA LEU A 97 -8.75 -4.75 -16.10
C LEU A 97 -10.24 -5.08 -15.95
N THR A 98 -10.99 -4.30 -15.17
CA THR A 98 -12.40 -4.61 -14.88
C THR A 98 -13.35 -4.05 -15.93
N GLU A 99 -13.11 -2.83 -16.42
CA GLU A 99 -14.09 -2.13 -17.24
C GLU A 99 -13.68 -1.98 -18.72
N LEU A 100 -12.38 -1.84 -19.00
CA LEU A 100 -11.92 -1.48 -20.34
C LEU A 100 -11.32 -2.65 -21.14
N SER A 101 -10.65 -3.59 -20.46
CA SER A 101 -9.93 -4.64 -21.17
C SER A 101 -10.83 -5.70 -21.80
N PRO A 102 -10.49 -6.23 -22.98
CA PRO A 102 -11.19 -7.35 -23.56
C PRO A 102 -11.04 -8.62 -22.70
N LEU A 103 -12.05 -9.49 -22.72
CA LEU A 103 -12.14 -10.68 -21.85
C LEU A 103 -10.91 -11.60 -21.92
N TRP A 104 -10.33 -11.75 -23.13
CA TRP A 104 -9.15 -12.61 -23.33
C TRP A 104 -7.89 -12.05 -22.63
N LEU A 105 -7.82 -10.75 -22.39
CA LEU A 105 -6.65 -10.08 -21.78
C LEU A 105 -6.78 -9.94 -20.26
N ARG A 106 -7.99 -9.90 -19.70
CA ARG A 106 -8.24 -9.73 -18.26
C ARG A 106 -7.52 -10.77 -17.42
N ARG A 107 -7.69 -12.05 -17.78
CA ARG A 107 -7.13 -13.16 -17.00
C ARG A 107 -5.61 -13.21 -17.04
N PRO A 108 -4.91 -13.17 -18.20
CA PRO A 108 -3.45 -13.20 -18.21
C PRO A 108 -2.81 -11.99 -17.53
N LEU A 109 -3.36 -10.78 -17.71
CA LEU A 109 -2.84 -9.61 -17.02
C LEU A 109 -3.10 -9.65 -15.51
N GLY A 110 -4.27 -10.13 -15.06
CA GLY A 110 -4.56 -10.33 -13.65
C GLY A 110 -3.54 -11.25 -12.99
N ILE A 111 -3.29 -12.42 -13.61
CA ILE A 111 -2.27 -13.37 -13.12
C ILE A 111 -0.87 -12.72 -13.11
N ALA A 112 -0.51 -11.96 -14.13
CA ALA A 112 0.79 -11.28 -14.18
C ALA A 112 0.96 -10.30 -13.01
N ILE A 113 -0.08 -9.54 -12.65
CA ILE A 113 -0.07 -8.61 -11.51
C ILE A 113 0.05 -9.37 -10.19
N GLU A 114 -0.69 -10.47 -10.02
CA GLU A 114 -0.59 -11.32 -8.83
C GLU A 114 0.81 -11.93 -8.67
N LEU A 115 1.44 -12.36 -9.77
CA LEU A 115 2.82 -12.85 -9.75
C LEU A 115 3.83 -11.76 -9.38
N LEU A 116 3.64 -10.52 -9.86
CA LEU A 116 4.47 -9.38 -9.46
C LEU A 116 4.31 -9.05 -7.98
N ALA A 117 3.09 -9.14 -7.42
CA ALA A 117 2.84 -8.97 -6.00
C ALA A 117 3.54 -10.04 -5.14
N GLY A 118 3.78 -11.23 -5.69
CA GLY A 118 4.49 -12.33 -5.01
C GLY A 118 6.02 -12.19 -4.96
N ILE A 119 6.61 -11.21 -5.65
CA ILE A 119 8.06 -11.00 -5.63
C ILE A 119 8.49 -10.46 -4.26
N PRO A 120 9.48 -11.09 -3.57
CA PRO A 120 9.99 -10.59 -2.31
C PRO A 120 10.50 -9.15 -2.40
N SER A 121 10.15 -8.30 -1.43
CA SER A 121 10.51 -6.88 -1.40
C SER A 121 12.01 -6.62 -1.51
N ILE A 122 12.85 -7.56 -1.01
CA ILE A 122 14.30 -7.46 -1.09
C ILE A 122 14.81 -7.42 -2.54
N VAL A 123 14.12 -8.12 -3.46
CA VAL A 123 14.48 -8.12 -4.90
C VAL A 123 14.29 -6.74 -5.49
N TYR A 124 13.13 -6.10 -5.20
CA TYR A 124 12.87 -4.71 -5.62
C TYR A 124 13.87 -3.73 -5.01
N GLY A 125 14.20 -3.91 -3.71
CA GLY A 125 15.18 -3.07 -3.04
C GLY A 125 16.58 -3.19 -3.63
N MET A 126 17.05 -4.40 -3.90
CA MET A 126 18.36 -4.63 -4.54
C MET A 126 18.40 -4.10 -5.97
N TRP A 127 17.38 -4.39 -6.77
CA TRP A 127 17.25 -3.83 -8.11
C TRP A 127 17.22 -2.30 -8.07
N GLY A 128 16.47 -1.75 -7.13
CA GLY A 128 16.39 -0.31 -6.93
C GLY A 128 17.72 0.34 -6.60
N LEU A 129 18.50 -0.29 -5.73
CA LEU A 129 19.81 0.22 -5.33
C LEU A 129 20.86 0.08 -6.44
N LEU A 130 20.91 -1.09 -7.10
CA LEU A 130 21.99 -1.42 -8.03
C LEU A 130 21.74 -0.93 -9.46
N VAL A 131 20.47 -0.82 -9.88
CA VAL A 131 20.11 -0.46 -11.26
C VAL A 131 19.39 0.89 -11.31
N PHE A 132 18.32 1.05 -10.54
CA PHE A 132 17.50 2.27 -10.60
C PHE A 132 18.22 3.49 -10.04
N ALA A 133 18.87 3.38 -8.87
CA ALA A 133 19.50 4.53 -8.23
C ALA A 133 20.63 5.15 -9.07
N PRO A 134 21.55 4.40 -9.70
CA PRO A 134 22.54 4.98 -10.62
C PRO A 134 21.89 5.73 -11.79
N ILE A 135 20.87 5.14 -12.43
CA ILE A 135 20.14 5.78 -13.54
C ILE A 135 19.42 7.03 -13.07
N PHE A 136 18.75 6.95 -11.91
CA PHE A 136 18.04 8.08 -11.31
C PHE A 136 18.99 9.24 -10.98
N GLY A 137 20.15 8.95 -10.38
CA GLY A 137 21.17 9.95 -10.05
C GLY A 137 21.80 10.59 -11.28
N GLN A 138 22.03 9.81 -12.34
CA GLN A 138 22.71 10.31 -13.54
C GLN A 138 21.80 11.14 -14.44
N TYR A 139 20.53 10.76 -14.60
CA TYR A 139 19.64 11.38 -15.60
C TYR A 139 18.45 12.12 -14.97
N ILE A 140 17.75 11.50 -14.02
CA ILE A 140 16.48 12.02 -13.51
C ILE A 140 16.70 13.10 -12.47
N GLN A 141 17.60 12.89 -11.52
CA GLN A 141 17.84 13.83 -10.42
C GLN A 141 18.39 15.18 -10.92
N PRO A 142 19.38 15.25 -11.85
CA PRO A 142 19.83 16.52 -12.41
C PRO A 142 18.72 17.27 -13.17
N PHE A 143 17.88 16.52 -13.91
CA PHE A 143 16.74 17.11 -14.60
C PHE A 143 15.71 17.71 -13.61
N LEU A 144 15.39 17.00 -12.54
CA LEU A 144 14.48 17.48 -11.48
C LEU A 144 15.07 18.72 -10.79
N THR A 145 16.36 18.71 -10.47
CA THR A 145 17.04 19.86 -9.86
C THR A 145 17.04 21.07 -10.79
N ALA A 146 17.27 20.88 -12.09
CA ALA A 146 17.27 21.97 -13.06
C ALA A 146 15.88 22.57 -13.31
N THR A 147 14.82 21.78 -13.18
CA THR A 147 13.42 22.18 -13.44
C THR A 147 12.70 22.56 -12.16
N LEU A 148 12.44 21.59 -11.29
CA LEU A 148 11.66 21.75 -10.06
C LEU A 148 12.48 22.42 -8.94
N GLY A 149 13.79 22.22 -8.92
CA GLY A 149 14.69 22.85 -7.94
C GLY A 149 14.73 24.38 -7.98
N ARG A 150 14.19 24.99 -9.04
CA ARG A 150 14.07 26.46 -9.19
C ARG A 150 12.76 27.04 -8.63
N LEU A 151 11.82 26.19 -8.23
CA LEU A 151 10.53 26.65 -7.73
C LEU A 151 10.65 27.21 -6.30
N PRO A 152 10.03 28.36 -5.98
CA PRO A 152 10.30 29.09 -4.75
C PRO A 152 9.83 28.39 -3.46
N LEU A 153 8.85 27.47 -3.51
CA LEU A 153 8.30 26.79 -2.35
C LEU A 153 8.82 25.34 -2.18
N ILE A 154 8.96 24.63 -3.29
CA ILE A 154 9.27 23.19 -3.26
C ILE A 154 10.67 22.88 -3.81
N GLY A 155 11.38 23.87 -4.35
CA GLY A 155 12.70 23.68 -4.99
C GLY A 155 13.72 23.02 -4.07
N ASN A 156 13.72 23.37 -2.78
CA ASN A 156 14.64 22.78 -1.80
C ASN A 156 14.48 21.26 -1.63
N LEU A 157 13.31 20.69 -1.95
CA LEU A 157 13.08 19.25 -1.91
C LEU A 157 13.81 18.49 -3.04
N PHE A 158 14.15 19.20 -4.12
CA PHE A 158 14.82 18.64 -5.31
C PHE A 158 16.27 19.06 -5.42
N GLN A 159 16.83 19.72 -4.41
CA GLN A 159 18.24 20.10 -4.34
C GLN A 159 19.02 19.06 -3.55
N GLY A 160 20.26 18.79 -3.99
CA GLY A 160 21.16 17.86 -3.30
C GLY A 160 22.17 17.25 -4.26
N VAL A 161 23.07 16.43 -3.72
CA VAL A 161 24.06 15.71 -4.52
C VAL A 161 23.34 14.62 -5.32
N PRO A 162 23.53 14.57 -6.66
CA PRO A 162 22.81 13.62 -7.52
C PRO A 162 23.44 12.21 -7.48
N ILE A 163 23.36 11.55 -6.33
CA ILE A 163 23.88 10.19 -6.14
C ILE A 163 22.82 9.10 -6.38
N GLY A 164 21.58 9.49 -6.66
CA GLY A 164 20.47 8.57 -6.90
C GLY A 164 19.87 7.93 -5.64
N ILE A 165 20.54 8.03 -4.50
CA ILE A 165 20.07 7.48 -3.22
C ILE A 165 19.43 8.61 -2.39
N GLY A 166 18.14 8.47 -2.07
CA GLY A 166 17.43 9.48 -1.29
C GLY A 166 15.96 9.13 -1.11
N ILE A 167 15.23 10.00 -0.39
CA ILE A 167 13.81 9.81 -0.06
C ILE A 167 12.95 9.66 -1.31
N LEU A 168 13.20 10.46 -2.34
CA LEU A 168 12.43 10.43 -3.58
C LEU A 168 12.63 9.11 -4.34
N SER A 169 13.87 8.69 -4.56
CA SER A 169 14.17 7.42 -5.23
C SER A 169 13.64 6.22 -4.44
N ALA A 170 13.79 6.23 -3.12
CA ALA A 170 13.23 5.19 -2.25
C ALA A 170 11.70 5.14 -2.34
N GLY A 171 11.02 6.30 -2.36
CA GLY A 171 9.57 6.38 -2.53
C GLY A 171 9.09 5.87 -3.89
N VAL A 172 9.84 6.15 -4.97
CA VAL A 172 9.52 5.60 -6.31
C VAL A 172 9.70 4.08 -6.34
N ILE A 173 10.79 3.54 -5.79
CA ILE A 173 11.00 2.09 -5.72
C ILE A 173 9.89 1.42 -4.88
N LEU A 174 9.56 2.02 -3.75
CA LEU A 174 8.47 1.55 -2.90
C LEU A 174 7.13 1.58 -3.65
N SER A 175 6.85 2.61 -4.46
CA SER A 175 5.63 2.66 -5.27
C SER A 175 5.55 1.51 -6.27
N ILE A 176 6.65 1.20 -6.97
CA ILE A 176 6.72 0.07 -7.90
C ILE A 176 6.42 -1.26 -7.18
N MET A 177 6.91 -1.40 -5.96
CA MET A 177 6.71 -2.60 -5.15
C MET A 177 5.24 -2.78 -4.72
N ILE A 178 4.56 -1.70 -4.32
CA ILE A 178 3.19 -1.78 -3.79
C ILE A 178 2.10 -1.72 -4.87
N ILE A 179 2.40 -1.18 -6.08
CA ILE A 179 1.44 -1.09 -7.19
C ILE A 179 0.75 -2.43 -7.47
N PRO A 180 1.44 -3.57 -7.64
CA PRO A 180 0.79 -4.83 -7.97
C PRO A 180 -0.19 -5.29 -6.88
N PHE A 181 0.18 -5.10 -5.62
CA PHE A 181 -0.65 -5.47 -4.48
C PHE A 181 -1.94 -4.63 -4.42
N ILE A 182 -1.81 -3.30 -4.47
CA ILE A 182 -2.96 -2.38 -4.45
C ILE A 182 -3.85 -2.62 -5.68
N ALA A 183 -3.26 -2.82 -6.87
CA ALA A 183 -4.01 -3.07 -8.10
C ALA A 183 -4.82 -4.38 -8.03
N ALA A 184 -4.26 -5.45 -7.47
CA ALA A 184 -4.96 -6.71 -7.27
C ALA A 184 -6.16 -6.54 -6.33
N VAL A 185 -5.96 -5.92 -5.17
CA VAL A 185 -7.04 -5.66 -4.22
C VAL A 185 -8.13 -4.76 -4.81
N MET A 186 -7.75 -3.69 -5.50
CA MET A 186 -8.71 -2.79 -6.16
C MET A 186 -9.51 -3.50 -7.25
N ARG A 187 -8.87 -4.35 -8.06
CA ARG A 187 -9.54 -5.17 -9.07
C ARG A 187 -10.61 -6.06 -8.42
N ASP A 188 -10.24 -6.82 -7.40
CA ASP A 188 -11.14 -7.74 -6.72
C ASP A 188 -12.32 -6.97 -6.10
N VAL A 189 -12.07 -5.80 -5.53
CA VAL A 189 -13.09 -4.91 -4.96
C VAL A 189 -14.03 -4.36 -6.05
N PHE A 190 -13.52 -3.98 -7.23
CA PHE A 190 -14.36 -3.50 -8.34
C PHE A 190 -15.25 -4.62 -8.93
N GLU A 191 -14.75 -5.86 -8.95
CA GLU A 191 -15.50 -7.02 -9.41
C GLU A 191 -16.69 -7.39 -8.51
N VAL A 192 -16.68 -6.97 -7.22
CA VAL A 192 -17.83 -7.18 -6.32
C VAL A 192 -19.07 -6.36 -6.73
N THR A 193 -18.89 -5.31 -7.53
CA THR A 193 -20.03 -4.48 -7.99
C THR A 193 -20.99 -5.29 -8.86
N PRO A 194 -22.28 -5.44 -8.47
CA PRO A 194 -23.25 -6.23 -9.22
C PRO A 194 -23.40 -5.72 -10.67
N ALA A 195 -23.38 -6.64 -11.63
CA ALA A 195 -23.48 -6.31 -13.06
C ALA A 195 -24.76 -5.51 -13.37
N ILE A 196 -25.88 -5.84 -12.69
CA ILE A 196 -27.16 -5.17 -12.88
C ILE A 196 -27.10 -3.66 -12.61
N LEU A 197 -26.27 -3.20 -11.66
CA LEU A 197 -26.10 -1.78 -11.38
C LEU A 197 -25.35 -1.08 -12.52
N LYS A 198 -24.33 -1.72 -13.07
CA LYS A 198 -23.57 -1.21 -14.21
C LYS A 198 -24.44 -1.18 -15.48
N GLU A 199 -25.13 -2.29 -15.77
CA GLU A 199 -26.03 -2.40 -16.92
C GLU A 199 -27.17 -1.39 -16.87
N SER A 200 -27.76 -1.17 -15.71
CA SER A 200 -28.82 -0.15 -15.53
C SER A 200 -28.31 1.25 -15.82
N ALA A 201 -27.10 1.60 -15.39
CA ALA A 201 -26.48 2.89 -15.69
C ALA A 201 -26.18 3.04 -17.20
N TYR A 202 -25.67 1.99 -17.86
CA TYR A 202 -25.48 2.01 -19.31
C TYR A 202 -26.79 2.12 -20.08
N ALA A 203 -27.88 1.49 -19.60
CA ALA A 203 -29.20 1.56 -20.22
C ALA A 203 -29.80 2.96 -20.26
N VAL A 204 -29.46 3.81 -19.30
CA VAL A 204 -29.86 5.25 -19.29
C VAL A 204 -28.86 6.15 -20.02
N GLY A 205 -27.87 5.57 -20.70
CA GLY A 205 -26.92 6.31 -21.56
C GLY A 205 -25.66 6.79 -20.86
N ALA A 206 -25.35 6.28 -19.67
CA ALA A 206 -24.11 6.65 -18.96
C ALA A 206 -22.86 6.14 -19.72
N THR A 207 -21.83 6.95 -19.75
CA THR A 207 -20.50 6.56 -20.24
C THR A 207 -19.79 5.65 -19.24
N THR A 208 -18.78 4.91 -19.68
CA THR A 208 -17.97 4.04 -18.77
C THR A 208 -17.38 4.84 -17.61
N TRP A 209 -16.93 6.07 -17.85
CA TRP A 209 -16.39 6.95 -16.81
C TRP A 209 -17.45 7.31 -15.76
N GLU A 210 -18.67 7.65 -16.20
CA GLU A 210 -19.77 7.94 -15.28
C GLU A 210 -20.19 6.71 -14.48
N VAL A 211 -20.21 5.51 -15.09
CA VAL A 211 -20.48 4.27 -14.38
C VAL A 211 -19.43 3.99 -13.31
N VAL A 212 -18.16 4.17 -13.63
CA VAL A 212 -17.07 4.00 -12.65
C VAL A 212 -17.22 4.98 -11.49
N TRP A 213 -17.43 6.26 -11.79
CA TRP A 213 -17.44 7.33 -10.79
C TRP A 213 -18.70 7.36 -9.93
N ASN A 214 -19.86 7.05 -10.52
CA ASN A 214 -21.17 7.16 -9.86
C ASN A 214 -21.72 5.82 -9.36
N VAL A 215 -21.22 4.69 -9.86
CA VAL A 215 -21.70 3.34 -9.46
C VAL A 215 -20.62 2.52 -8.79
N VAL A 216 -19.49 2.26 -9.49
CA VAL A 216 -18.46 1.36 -8.99
C VAL A 216 -17.78 1.93 -7.76
N LEU A 217 -17.23 3.14 -7.81
CA LEU A 217 -16.51 3.75 -6.70
C LEU A 217 -17.37 3.97 -5.44
N PRO A 218 -18.59 4.52 -5.52
CA PRO A 218 -19.43 4.66 -4.34
C PRO A 218 -19.79 3.32 -3.70
N TYR A 219 -20.02 2.28 -4.52
CA TYR A 219 -20.34 0.94 -4.05
C TYR A 219 -19.14 0.29 -3.35
N THR A 220 -17.94 0.49 -3.86
CA THR A 220 -16.72 -0.18 -3.45
C THR A 220 -15.79 0.65 -2.55
N LYS A 221 -16.16 1.88 -2.21
CA LYS A 221 -15.32 2.86 -1.49
C LYS A 221 -14.63 2.31 -0.23
N VAL A 222 -15.35 1.49 0.56
CA VAL A 222 -14.79 0.92 1.79
C VAL A 222 -13.68 -0.08 1.47
N GLY A 223 -13.88 -0.91 0.43
CA GLY A 223 -12.88 -1.87 -0.02
C GLY A 223 -11.66 -1.18 -0.65
N VAL A 224 -11.88 -0.11 -1.42
CA VAL A 224 -10.79 0.69 -2.00
C VAL A 224 -9.93 1.33 -0.91
N ILE A 225 -10.55 1.95 0.10
CA ILE A 225 -9.81 2.54 1.24
C ILE A 225 -9.09 1.46 2.05
N GLY A 226 -9.70 0.28 2.19
CA GLY A 226 -9.07 -0.85 2.90
C GLY A 226 -7.93 -1.51 2.13
N GLY A 227 -7.82 -1.29 0.81
CA GLY A 227 -6.74 -1.79 -0.05
C GLY A 227 -5.55 -0.84 -0.19
N ILE A 228 -5.68 0.38 0.31
CA ILE A 228 -4.64 1.42 0.33
C ILE A 228 -3.95 1.44 1.70
#